data_75d6294d75d1e4a19c72727a5d686aef
#
_entry.id   75d6294d75d1e4a19c72727a5d686aef
#
_cell.length_a   1.000
_cell.length_b   1.000
_cell.length_c   1.000
_cell.angle_alpha   90.00
_cell.angle_beta   90.00
_cell.angle_gamma   90.00
#
_symmetry.space_group_name_H-M   'P 1'
#
loop_
_entity.id
_entity.type
_entity.pdbx_description
1 polymer ?
#
loop_
_entity_poly.entity_id
_entity_poly.type
_entity_poly.pdbx_seq_one_letter_code
_entity_poly.pdbx_strand_id
1 'polypeptide(L)'
;MTDRAGIIHIKTQVMNDRIKDLVIKYLKDELTSEENLELQQWIHSSEKNRIAFEEATDQEELRAALKSEFESEQRVLEKLRAAIAEEQDEEVKVGTPRVRIIRYVAAAAAIVVISVAVFFIALNKKDKEEAVVRGPEIHDVPPPSSNRATITLANGKTIFLDSAANGVLESDGNVQLVKLDDGQIAYSGSSDEVVYNTVSNPRGSKVLEITLGDKTRVWLNNESSIRYPVSFVGNIRKIFLTGEAYFEVSKESRKFIVEANGTSTEVLGTHFNVNAYTDEEAVTTTLLEGSVRVQGANKQVILQPGQQSEISDNGLRVINDADVEAAVAWKNGLVIFSGVDMKTVLRQIGRYYGVNFEFKGDINVPDLYSKIPRTVSLSEVLKAIEINTKLKFTIEGDRVIVEQ
;
A
#
# COMPACT_ATOMS: atom_id res chain seq x y z
N MET A 1 22.47 28.46 5.75
CA MET A 1 21.86 27.62 4.69
C MET A 1 20.59 27.05 5.30
N THR A 2 19.50 27.80 5.18
CA THR A 2 18.23 27.57 5.86
C THR A 2 17.40 26.60 5.04
N ASP A 3 16.90 25.60 5.70
CA ASP A 3 16.08 24.47 5.32
C ASP A 3 14.94 24.83 4.32
N ARG A 4 15.17 24.66 3.01
CA ARG A 4 14.17 24.91 1.95
C ARG A 4 13.15 23.77 1.79
N ALA A 5 13.45 22.58 2.30
CA ALA A 5 12.51 21.45 2.29
C ALA A 5 11.34 21.64 3.28
N GLY A 6 11.59 22.34 4.40
CA GLY A 6 10.56 22.68 5.39
C GLY A 6 9.52 23.68 4.89
N ILE A 7 9.88 24.55 3.94
CA ILE A 7 8.98 25.60 3.44
C ILE A 7 7.91 25.04 2.49
N ILE A 8 8.24 24.04 1.69
CA ILE A 8 7.27 23.37 0.79
C ILE A 8 6.25 22.57 1.60
N HIS A 9 6.65 22.02 2.74
CA HIS A 9 5.76 21.19 3.58
C HIS A 9 4.70 21.99 4.35
N ILE A 10 4.96 23.25 4.68
CA ILE A 10 4.01 24.14 5.37
C ILE A 10 2.93 24.68 4.41
N LYS A 11 3.24 24.80 3.12
CA LYS A 11 2.36 25.40 2.10
C LYS A 11 1.18 24.50 1.67
N THR A 12 1.28 23.16 1.87
CA THR A 12 0.24 22.20 1.46
C THR A 12 -0.83 21.92 2.52
N GLN A 13 -0.70 22.46 3.72
CA GLN A 13 -1.60 22.18 4.86
C GLN A 13 -2.99 22.84 4.72
N VAL A 14 -3.18 23.80 3.81
CA VAL A 14 -4.44 24.52 3.59
C VAL A 14 -5.27 23.92 2.44
N MET A 15 -4.63 23.13 1.57
CA MET A 15 -5.27 22.53 0.40
C MET A 15 -5.59 21.05 0.67
N ASN A 16 -6.86 20.66 0.56
CA ASN A 16 -7.22 19.25 0.48
C ASN A 16 -6.81 18.64 -0.87
N ASP A 17 -6.84 17.32 -1.00
CA ASP A 17 -6.34 16.61 -2.18
C ASP A 17 -7.13 16.97 -3.46
N ARG A 18 -8.43 17.27 -3.34
CA ARG A 18 -9.25 17.74 -4.46
C ARG A 18 -8.77 19.10 -4.98
N ILE A 19 -8.46 20.03 -4.09
CA ILE A 19 -7.93 21.35 -4.46
C ILE A 19 -6.53 21.23 -5.07
N LYS A 20 -5.68 20.35 -4.55
CA LYS A 20 -4.36 20.07 -5.13
C LYS A 20 -4.48 19.54 -6.57
N ASP A 21 -5.41 18.61 -6.82
CA ASP A 21 -5.70 18.10 -8.17
C ASP A 21 -6.16 19.24 -9.10
N LEU A 22 -7.06 20.10 -8.64
CA LEU A 22 -7.53 21.25 -9.41
C LEU A 22 -6.40 22.25 -9.72
N VAL A 23 -5.50 22.51 -8.77
CA VAL A 23 -4.32 23.38 -9.00
C VAL A 23 -3.36 22.75 -10.02
N ILE A 24 -3.14 21.43 -9.96
CA ILE A 24 -2.31 20.72 -10.95
C ILE A 24 -2.94 20.79 -12.35
N LYS A 25 -4.25 20.57 -12.48
CA LYS A 25 -4.98 20.71 -13.74
C LYS A 25 -4.97 22.15 -14.25
N TYR A 26 -5.07 23.13 -13.36
CA TYR A 26 -4.93 24.55 -13.70
C TYR A 26 -3.56 24.84 -14.32
N LEU A 27 -2.48 24.35 -13.72
CA LEU A 27 -1.11 24.53 -14.21
C LEU A 27 -0.86 23.82 -15.56
N LYS A 28 -1.64 22.78 -15.88
CA LYS A 28 -1.58 22.03 -17.14
C LYS A 28 -2.55 22.54 -18.21
N ASP A 29 -3.39 23.52 -17.89
CA ASP A 29 -4.47 24.04 -18.76
C ASP A 29 -5.52 22.96 -19.12
N GLU A 30 -5.77 22.05 -18.18
CA GLU A 30 -6.65 20.87 -18.34
C GLU A 30 -7.97 20.98 -17.53
N LEU A 31 -8.30 22.13 -16.93
CA LEU A 31 -9.51 22.32 -16.14
C LEU A 31 -10.77 22.34 -17.03
N THR A 32 -11.80 21.61 -16.61
CA THR A 32 -13.16 21.79 -17.14
C THR A 32 -13.80 23.07 -16.60
N SER A 33 -14.88 23.54 -17.23
CA SER A 33 -15.59 24.75 -16.78
C SER A 33 -16.17 24.60 -15.36
N GLU A 34 -16.60 23.40 -14.95
CA GLU A 34 -17.12 23.12 -13.61
C GLU A 34 -15.98 23.09 -12.58
N GLU A 35 -14.87 22.45 -12.93
CA GLU A 35 -13.67 22.39 -12.06
C GLU A 35 -13.05 23.76 -11.86
N ASN A 36 -13.04 24.61 -12.90
CA ASN A 36 -12.57 25.99 -12.76
C ASN A 36 -13.46 26.80 -11.80
N LEU A 37 -14.79 26.61 -11.88
CA LEU A 37 -15.70 27.26 -10.96
C LEU A 37 -15.47 26.82 -9.51
N GLU A 38 -15.26 25.52 -9.28
CA GLU A 38 -14.93 24.96 -7.96
C GLU A 38 -13.63 25.56 -7.40
N LEU A 39 -12.59 25.64 -8.22
CA LEU A 39 -11.31 26.22 -7.83
C LEU A 39 -11.45 27.71 -7.50
N GLN A 40 -12.17 28.49 -8.31
CA GLN A 40 -12.41 29.91 -8.07
C GLN A 40 -13.21 30.14 -6.77
N GLN A 41 -14.21 29.32 -6.49
CA GLN A 41 -14.97 29.39 -5.23
C GLN A 41 -14.06 29.15 -4.02
N TRP A 42 -13.17 28.16 -4.11
CA TRP A 42 -12.22 27.89 -3.04
C TRP A 42 -11.22 29.04 -2.84
N ILE A 43 -10.65 29.59 -3.91
CA ILE A 43 -9.72 30.75 -3.85
C ILE A 43 -10.40 31.93 -3.13
N HIS A 44 -11.65 32.24 -3.46
CA HIS A 44 -12.36 33.39 -2.92
C HIS A 44 -12.98 33.13 -1.54
N SER A 45 -12.97 31.89 -1.03
CA SER A 45 -13.59 31.56 0.26
C SER A 45 -12.80 32.04 1.47
N SER A 46 -11.49 32.30 1.33
CA SER A 46 -10.66 32.91 2.39
C SER A 46 -9.38 33.51 1.82
N GLU A 47 -8.86 34.54 2.52
CA GLU A 47 -7.59 35.16 2.19
C GLU A 47 -6.40 34.19 2.26
N LYS A 48 -6.47 33.20 3.18
CA LYS A 48 -5.46 32.13 3.28
C LYS A 48 -5.44 31.24 2.04
N ASN A 49 -6.60 30.93 1.46
CA ASN A 49 -6.70 30.10 0.26
C ASN A 49 -6.17 30.86 -0.96
N ARG A 50 -6.43 32.18 -1.06
CA ARG A 50 -5.90 33.02 -2.11
C ARG A 50 -4.36 33.04 -2.10
N ILE A 51 -3.78 33.27 -0.92
CA ILE A 51 -2.32 33.27 -0.74
C ILE A 51 -1.74 31.90 -1.08
N ALA A 52 -2.36 30.81 -0.60
CA ALA A 52 -1.91 29.46 -0.89
C ALA A 52 -1.94 29.14 -2.41
N PHE A 53 -2.96 29.61 -3.12
CA PHE A 53 -3.04 29.46 -4.58
C PHE A 53 -1.97 30.28 -5.31
N GLU A 54 -1.79 31.56 -4.94
CA GLU A 54 -0.77 32.44 -5.54
C GLU A 54 0.64 31.84 -5.35
N GLU A 55 0.96 31.37 -4.15
CA GLU A 55 2.23 30.72 -3.86
C GLU A 55 2.43 29.39 -4.62
N ALA A 56 1.37 28.59 -4.78
CA ALA A 56 1.42 27.31 -5.52
C ALA A 56 1.53 27.50 -7.04
N THR A 57 1.12 28.66 -7.55
CA THR A 57 1.11 28.98 -8.98
C THR A 57 2.18 30.02 -9.38
N ASP A 58 3.06 30.41 -8.45
CA ASP A 58 4.17 31.30 -8.74
C ASP A 58 5.10 30.69 -9.79
N GLN A 59 5.06 31.28 -11.00
CA GLN A 59 5.78 30.77 -12.16
C GLN A 59 7.30 30.88 -12.02
N GLU A 60 7.84 31.81 -11.23
CA GLU A 60 9.28 31.90 -11.04
C GLU A 60 9.83 30.79 -10.14
N GLU A 61 9.17 30.49 -9.02
CA GLU A 61 9.56 29.37 -8.16
C GLU A 61 9.36 28.01 -8.84
N LEU A 62 8.24 27.83 -9.56
CA LEU A 62 7.94 26.59 -10.29
C LEU A 62 8.93 26.37 -11.45
N ARG A 63 9.25 27.41 -12.21
CA ARG A 63 10.26 27.37 -13.28
C ARG A 63 11.66 27.10 -12.74
N ALA A 64 12.02 27.67 -11.60
CA ALA A 64 13.29 27.43 -10.96
C ALA A 64 13.42 25.97 -10.46
N ALA A 65 12.35 25.41 -9.90
CA ALA A 65 12.31 24.01 -9.48
C ALA A 65 12.40 23.04 -10.67
N LEU A 66 11.56 23.23 -11.70
CA LEU A 66 11.59 22.43 -12.92
C LEU A 66 12.92 22.54 -13.69
N LYS A 67 13.51 23.74 -13.73
CA LYS A 67 14.82 23.95 -14.37
C LYS A 67 15.93 23.20 -13.61
N SER A 68 15.91 23.21 -12.27
CA SER A 68 16.89 22.51 -11.46
C SER A 68 16.78 20.98 -11.60
N GLU A 69 15.56 20.46 -11.74
CA GLU A 69 15.31 19.02 -11.97
C GLU A 69 15.73 18.60 -13.37
N PHE A 70 15.40 19.38 -14.40
CA PHE A 70 15.82 19.15 -15.78
C PHE A 70 17.34 19.26 -15.96
N GLU A 71 18.02 20.23 -15.31
CA GLU A 71 19.50 20.33 -15.33
C GLU A 71 20.17 19.18 -14.57
N SER A 72 19.49 18.59 -13.59
CA SER A 72 19.94 17.39 -12.87
C SER A 72 19.87 16.15 -13.76
N GLU A 73 18.77 15.97 -14.48
CA GLU A 73 18.61 14.87 -15.47
C GLU A 73 19.59 15.01 -16.64
N GLN A 74 19.80 16.22 -17.17
CA GLN A 74 20.76 16.48 -18.24
C GLN A 74 22.20 16.17 -17.81
N ARG A 75 22.59 16.50 -16.59
CA ARG A 75 23.90 16.15 -16.02
C ARG A 75 24.10 14.65 -15.88
N VAL A 76 23.06 13.89 -15.56
CA VAL A 76 23.11 12.42 -15.49
C VAL A 76 23.22 11.83 -16.90
N LEU A 77 22.46 12.37 -17.86
CA LEU A 77 22.51 11.94 -19.26
C LEU A 77 23.84 12.30 -19.93
N GLU A 78 24.45 13.47 -19.64
CA GLU A 78 25.76 13.82 -20.13
C GLU A 78 26.86 12.93 -19.56
N LYS A 79 26.81 12.59 -18.27
CA LYS A 79 27.74 11.62 -17.66
C LYS A 79 27.61 10.23 -18.26
N LEU A 80 26.38 9.78 -18.53
CA LEU A 80 26.12 8.51 -19.23
C LEU A 80 26.63 8.54 -20.68
N ARG A 81 26.42 9.63 -21.41
CA ARG A 81 26.92 9.82 -22.78
C ARG A 81 28.46 9.89 -22.84
N ALA A 82 29.07 10.57 -21.87
CA ALA A 82 30.52 10.65 -21.75
C ALA A 82 31.13 9.27 -21.46
N ALA A 83 30.51 8.49 -20.55
CA ALA A 83 30.96 7.13 -20.25
C ALA A 83 30.81 6.18 -21.45
N ILE A 84 29.73 6.32 -22.24
CA ILE A 84 29.53 5.53 -23.49
C ILE A 84 30.48 6.00 -24.60
N ALA A 85 30.86 7.28 -24.68
CA ALA A 85 31.77 7.81 -25.65
C ALA A 85 33.24 7.41 -25.35
N GLU A 86 33.64 7.31 -24.08
CA GLU A 86 34.96 6.78 -23.69
C GLU A 86 35.12 5.29 -24.05
N GLU A 87 34.05 4.52 -24.13
CA GLU A 87 34.09 3.11 -24.55
C GLU A 87 34.15 2.92 -26.09
N GLN A 88 33.95 3.99 -26.89
CA GLN A 88 33.91 3.96 -28.36
C GLN A 88 35.15 4.60 -29.03
N ASP A 89 36.05 5.28 -28.31
CA ASP A 89 37.20 5.98 -28.88
C ASP A 89 38.52 5.15 -28.91
N GLU A 90 38.48 3.84 -28.74
CA GLU A 90 39.56 2.94 -29.15
C GLU A 90 39.45 2.51 -30.63
N GLU A 91 39.21 3.45 -31.55
CA GLU A 91 39.42 3.19 -32.98
C GLU A 91 40.87 3.44 -33.36
N VAL A 92 41.49 2.33 -33.74
CA VAL A 92 42.83 2.14 -34.31
C VAL A 92 43.10 3.10 -35.48
N LYS A 93 44.02 4.02 -35.32
CA LYS A 93 44.61 4.77 -36.43
C LYS A 93 45.52 3.88 -37.30
N VAL A 94 45.02 3.50 -38.46
CA VAL A 94 45.78 2.82 -39.51
C VAL A 94 46.63 3.83 -40.24
N GLY A 95 47.91 3.86 -39.97
CA GLY A 95 48.91 4.55 -40.75
C GLY A 95 49.64 3.56 -41.66
N THR A 96 49.66 3.84 -42.99
CA THR A 96 50.19 3.02 -44.05
C THR A 96 51.74 2.86 -44.02
N PRO A 97 52.30 1.83 -44.67
CA PRO A 97 53.57 1.20 -44.29
C PRO A 97 54.78 1.60 -45.16
N ARG A 98 55.88 1.69 -44.54
CA ARG A 98 57.17 1.36 -45.15
C ARG A 98 58.22 1.16 -44.04
N VAL A 99 58.80 0.00 -44.05
CA VAL A 99 60.13 -0.33 -43.49
C VAL A 99 60.17 -1.50 -42.51
N ARG A 100 60.78 -2.58 -43.03
CA ARG A 100 61.62 -3.57 -42.33
C ARG A 100 60.90 -4.79 -41.72
N ILE A 101 60.87 -5.80 -42.54
CA ILE A 101 60.47 -7.21 -42.24
C ILE A 101 61.20 -7.79 -41.00
N ILE A 102 62.37 -7.30 -40.61
CA ILE A 102 63.09 -7.78 -39.42
C ILE A 102 62.46 -7.43 -38.10
N ARG A 103 61.63 -6.37 -38.00
CA ARG A 103 60.89 -6.03 -36.76
C ARG A 103 59.65 -6.89 -36.54
N TYR A 104 59.06 -7.45 -37.57
CA TYR A 104 57.90 -8.30 -37.46
C TYR A 104 58.17 -9.71 -36.94
N VAL A 105 59.40 -10.25 -37.22
CA VAL A 105 59.76 -11.55 -36.67
C VAL A 105 60.04 -11.49 -35.18
N ALA A 106 60.63 -10.40 -34.67
CA ALA A 106 60.83 -10.20 -33.24
C ALA A 106 59.48 -9.92 -32.49
N ALA A 107 58.52 -9.17 -33.11
CA ALA A 107 57.20 -8.92 -32.58
C ALA A 107 56.31 -10.19 -32.55
N ALA A 108 56.45 -11.03 -33.63
CA ALA A 108 55.73 -12.30 -33.68
C ALA A 108 56.20 -13.28 -32.59
N ALA A 109 57.52 -13.34 -32.35
CA ALA A 109 58.07 -14.14 -31.27
C ALA A 109 57.65 -13.66 -29.88
N ALA A 110 57.61 -12.33 -29.67
CA ALA A 110 57.11 -11.76 -28.41
C ALA A 110 55.61 -12.05 -28.18
N ILE A 111 54.79 -11.98 -29.23
CA ILE A 111 53.35 -12.31 -29.15
C ILE A 111 53.16 -13.79 -28.82
N VAL A 112 53.93 -14.68 -29.42
CA VAL A 112 53.85 -16.12 -29.11
C VAL A 112 54.26 -16.40 -27.65
N VAL A 113 55.35 -15.77 -27.18
CA VAL A 113 55.79 -15.92 -25.78
C VAL A 113 54.75 -15.36 -24.81
N ILE A 114 54.17 -14.19 -25.12
CA ILE A 114 53.07 -13.61 -24.28
C ILE A 114 51.82 -14.47 -24.35
N SER A 115 51.45 -14.98 -25.53
CA SER A 115 50.29 -15.86 -25.67
C SER A 115 50.48 -17.19 -24.93
N VAL A 116 51.67 -17.78 -24.96
CA VAL A 116 52.02 -18.98 -24.19
C VAL A 116 52.03 -18.67 -22.69
N ALA A 117 52.57 -17.52 -22.27
CA ALA A 117 52.56 -17.10 -20.88
C ALA A 117 51.12 -16.85 -20.37
N VAL A 118 50.28 -16.15 -21.16
CA VAL A 118 48.84 -15.94 -20.83
C VAL A 118 48.11 -17.27 -20.83
N PHE A 119 48.39 -18.18 -21.76
CA PHE A 119 47.81 -19.53 -21.79
C PHE A 119 48.24 -20.36 -20.56
N PHE A 120 49.51 -20.32 -20.15
CA PHE A 120 49.95 -20.98 -18.91
C PHE A 120 49.44 -20.29 -17.65
N ILE A 121 49.26 -18.98 -17.64
CA ILE A 121 48.59 -18.25 -16.55
C ILE A 121 47.10 -18.61 -16.49
N ALA A 122 46.45 -18.76 -17.65
CA ALA A 122 45.05 -19.22 -17.73
C ALA A 122 44.87 -20.67 -17.31
N LEU A 123 45.84 -21.57 -17.67
CA LEU A 123 45.83 -22.96 -17.21
C LEU A 123 46.20 -23.14 -15.73
N ASN A 124 47.01 -22.24 -15.16
CA ASN A 124 47.39 -22.25 -13.75
C ASN A 124 46.48 -21.36 -12.88
N LYS A 125 45.51 -20.67 -13.43
CA LYS A 125 44.36 -20.26 -12.68
C LYS A 125 43.55 -21.53 -12.36
N LYS A 126 44.06 -22.33 -11.43
CA LYS A 126 43.14 -23.06 -10.54
C LYS A 126 42.20 -22.03 -10.05
N ASP A 127 40.95 -22.21 -10.38
CA ASP A 127 39.84 -21.46 -9.79
C ASP A 127 40.07 -21.37 -8.28
N LYS A 128 40.78 -20.33 -7.85
CA LYS A 128 40.35 -19.71 -6.63
C LYS A 128 39.00 -19.12 -7.02
N GLU A 129 37.95 -19.89 -6.92
CA GLU A 129 36.68 -19.35 -6.47
C GLU A 129 37.09 -18.54 -5.24
N GLU A 130 37.36 -17.25 -5.44
CA GLU A 130 37.04 -16.30 -4.39
C GLU A 130 35.59 -16.64 -4.14
N ALA A 131 35.35 -17.33 -3.03
CA ALA A 131 34.06 -17.39 -2.43
C ALA A 131 33.69 -15.91 -2.26
N VAL A 132 32.98 -15.37 -3.25
CA VAL A 132 32.16 -14.20 -3.05
C VAL A 132 31.32 -14.67 -1.90
N VAL A 133 31.67 -14.21 -0.70
CA VAL A 133 30.79 -14.26 0.44
C VAL A 133 29.60 -13.43 -0.03
N ARG A 134 28.69 -14.09 -0.74
CA ARG A 134 27.35 -13.57 -0.93
C ARG A 134 26.90 -13.40 0.48
N GLY A 135 26.86 -12.16 0.93
CA GLY A 135 26.10 -11.83 2.12
C GLY A 135 24.77 -12.55 1.97
N PRO A 136 24.13 -12.96 3.05
CA PRO A 136 22.86 -13.69 2.97
C PRO A 136 22.01 -12.97 1.92
N GLU A 137 21.59 -13.73 0.89
CA GLU A 137 20.71 -13.22 -0.16
C GLU A 137 19.45 -12.81 0.60
N ILE A 138 19.32 -11.53 0.89
CA ILE A 138 18.11 -11.00 1.55
C ILE A 138 17.04 -11.16 0.51
N HIS A 139 16.29 -12.26 0.61
CA HIS A 139 15.08 -12.45 -0.18
C HIS A 139 14.06 -11.44 0.35
N ASP A 140 14.01 -10.28 -0.29
CA ASP A 140 13.04 -9.25 0.05
C ASP A 140 11.61 -9.75 -0.23
N VAL A 141 10.65 -9.28 0.55
CA VAL A 141 9.24 -9.61 0.38
C VAL A 141 8.58 -8.44 -0.35
N PRO A 142 8.16 -8.66 -1.62
CA PRO A 142 7.45 -7.63 -2.38
C PRO A 142 6.05 -7.39 -1.81
N PRO A 143 5.43 -6.24 -2.10
CA PRO A 143 4.03 -6.02 -1.76
C PRO A 143 3.12 -7.05 -2.46
N PRO A 144 1.98 -7.41 -1.87
CA PRO A 144 1.04 -8.37 -2.46
C PRO A 144 0.66 -7.97 -3.89
N SER A 145 0.88 -8.89 -4.84
CA SER A 145 0.63 -8.66 -6.27
C SER A 145 -0.72 -9.19 -6.75
N SER A 146 -1.33 -10.13 -6.01
CA SER A 146 -2.60 -10.79 -6.38
C SER A 146 -3.61 -10.76 -5.24
N ASN A 147 -4.87 -10.96 -5.59
CA ASN A 147 -5.96 -11.16 -4.63
C ASN A 147 -6.10 -12.66 -4.38
N ARG A 148 -5.61 -13.13 -3.23
CA ARG A 148 -5.61 -14.53 -2.82
C ARG A 148 -6.85 -14.94 -2.02
N ALA A 149 -7.88 -14.08 -2.02
CA ALA A 149 -9.09 -14.34 -1.26
C ALA A 149 -9.86 -15.55 -1.78
N THR A 150 -10.63 -16.15 -0.89
CA THR A 150 -11.48 -17.31 -1.18
C THR A 150 -12.93 -17.03 -0.81
N ILE A 151 -13.84 -17.66 -1.55
CA ILE A 151 -15.27 -17.67 -1.22
C ILE A 151 -15.68 -19.10 -0.93
N THR A 152 -16.13 -19.35 0.29
CA THR A 152 -16.75 -20.63 0.67
C THR A 152 -18.27 -20.47 0.62
N LEU A 153 -18.89 -21.23 -0.26
CA LEU A 153 -20.33 -21.24 -0.46
C LEU A 153 -21.04 -22.07 0.62
N ALA A 154 -22.35 -21.91 0.75
CA ALA A 154 -23.14 -22.66 1.71
C ALA A 154 -23.07 -24.19 1.54
N ASN A 155 -22.87 -24.66 0.32
CA ASN A 155 -22.68 -26.09 0.03
C ASN A 155 -21.26 -26.61 0.36
N GLY A 156 -20.37 -25.76 0.92
CA GLY A 156 -19.00 -26.08 1.28
C GLY A 156 -17.99 -25.97 0.14
N LYS A 157 -18.42 -25.69 -1.11
CA LYS A 157 -17.51 -25.45 -2.24
C LYS A 157 -16.70 -24.18 -2.00
N THR A 158 -15.39 -24.24 -2.21
CA THR A 158 -14.49 -23.07 -2.10
C THR A 158 -14.03 -22.67 -3.48
N ILE A 159 -14.11 -21.36 -3.76
CA ILE A 159 -13.66 -20.69 -4.98
C ILE A 159 -12.46 -19.84 -4.62
N PHE A 160 -11.33 -20.01 -5.34
CA PHE A 160 -10.12 -19.22 -5.19
C PHE A 160 -10.17 -18.08 -6.21
N LEU A 161 -10.13 -16.82 -5.73
CA LEU A 161 -10.33 -15.66 -6.58
C LEU A 161 -9.13 -15.33 -7.49
N ASP A 162 -7.92 -15.72 -7.11
CA ASP A 162 -6.71 -15.52 -7.92
C ASP A 162 -6.72 -16.34 -9.21
N SER A 163 -7.28 -17.58 -9.16
CA SER A 163 -7.35 -18.51 -10.28
C SER A 163 -8.71 -18.50 -11.00
N ALA A 164 -9.73 -17.86 -10.43
CA ALA A 164 -11.05 -17.76 -11.04
C ALA A 164 -11.05 -16.78 -12.22
N ALA A 165 -11.63 -17.17 -13.34
CA ALA A 165 -11.87 -16.27 -14.46
C ALA A 165 -12.91 -15.19 -14.11
N ASN A 166 -12.87 -14.06 -14.82
CA ASN A 166 -13.92 -13.06 -14.72
C ASN A 166 -15.25 -13.60 -15.29
N GLY A 167 -16.37 -13.07 -14.78
CA GLY A 167 -17.70 -13.54 -15.14
C GLY A 167 -18.39 -14.31 -14.02
N VAL A 168 -19.37 -15.12 -14.36
CA VAL A 168 -20.17 -15.89 -13.39
C VAL A 168 -19.31 -17.00 -12.78
N LEU A 169 -19.10 -16.92 -11.47
CA LEU A 169 -18.34 -17.91 -10.69
C LEU A 169 -19.23 -19.07 -10.23
N GLU A 170 -20.47 -18.76 -9.85
CA GLU A 170 -21.46 -19.74 -9.38
C GLU A 170 -22.86 -19.17 -9.59
N SER A 171 -23.85 -20.07 -9.77
CA SER A 171 -25.26 -19.74 -9.83
C SER A 171 -26.03 -20.66 -8.91
N ASP A 172 -26.86 -20.09 -8.03
CA ASP A 172 -27.73 -20.82 -7.14
C ASP A 172 -29.16 -20.25 -7.26
N GLY A 173 -30.03 -20.97 -7.97
CA GLY A 173 -31.34 -20.48 -8.38
C GLY A 173 -31.23 -19.20 -9.20
N ASN A 174 -31.86 -18.14 -8.69
CA ASN A 174 -31.86 -16.81 -9.31
C ASN A 174 -30.70 -15.93 -8.88
N VAL A 175 -29.78 -16.39 -8.03
CA VAL A 175 -28.64 -15.63 -7.54
C VAL A 175 -27.39 -16.07 -8.27
N GLN A 176 -26.65 -15.10 -8.77
CA GLN A 176 -25.36 -15.29 -9.41
C GLN A 176 -24.26 -14.57 -8.64
N LEU A 177 -23.18 -15.28 -8.38
CA LEU A 177 -21.93 -14.72 -7.89
C LEU A 177 -21.04 -14.41 -9.10
N VAL A 178 -20.64 -13.15 -9.25
CA VAL A 178 -19.90 -12.67 -10.41
C VAL A 178 -18.58 -12.04 -9.97
N LYS A 179 -17.50 -12.37 -10.67
CA LYS A 179 -16.21 -11.66 -10.59
C LYS A 179 -16.12 -10.66 -11.73
N LEU A 180 -15.95 -9.39 -11.40
CA LEU A 180 -15.80 -8.29 -12.36
C LEU A 180 -14.35 -8.21 -12.89
N ASP A 181 -14.15 -7.44 -13.97
CA ASP A 181 -12.85 -7.32 -14.65
C ASP A 181 -11.75 -6.68 -13.77
N ASP A 182 -12.15 -5.85 -12.81
CA ASP A 182 -11.25 -5.25 -11.82
C ASP A 182 -10.97 -6.16 -10.60
N GLY A 183 -11.52 -7.39 -10.61
CA GLY A 183 -11.38 -8.37 -9.54
C GLY A 183 -12.35 -8.21 -8.38
N GLN A 184 -13.26 -7.25 -8.44
CA GLN A 184 -14.35 -7.09 -7.47
C GLN A 184 -15.34 -8.25 -7.57
N ILE A 185 -16.01 -8.54 -6.46
CA ILE A 185 -17.03 -9.58 -6.39
C ILE A 185 -18.38 -8.93 -6.17
N ALA A 186 -19.37 -9.38 -6.92
CA ALA A 186 -20.73 -8.88 -6.83
C ALA A 186 -21.76 -10.03 -6.86
N TYR A 187 -22.91 -9.76 -6.28
CA TYR A 187 -24.08 -10.62 -6.39
C TYR A 187 -25.13 -10.00 -7.30
N SER A 188 -25.75 -10.83 -8.12
CA SER A 188 -26.88 -10.47 -8.99
C SER A 188 -28.02 -11.43 -8.73
N GLY A 189 -29.26 -10.90 -8.68
CA GLY A 189 -30.46 -11.68 -8.37
C GLY A 189 -30.85 -11.64 -6.89
N SER A 190 -31.85 -12.43 -6.53
CA SER A 190 -32.37 -12.54 -5.16
C SER A 190 -32.86 -13.96 -4.87
N SER A 191 -32.81 -14.35 -3.61
CA SER A 191 -33.38 -15.60 -3.07
C SER A 191 -34.27 -15.31 -1.89
N ASP A 192 -35.33 -16.07 -1.73
CA ASP A 192 -36.18 -16.03 -0.53
C ASP A 192 -35.62 -16.87 0.62
N GLU A 193 -34.61 -17.69 0.33
CA GLU A 193 -33.91 -18.50 1.33
C GLU A 193 -32.68 -17.75 1.86
N VAL A 194 -32.44 -17.88 3.17
CA VAL A 194 -31.28 -17.32 3.85
C VAL A 194 -30.10 -18.28 3.72
N VAL A 195 -29.29 -18.10 2.70
CA VAL A 195 -28.09 -18.89 2.43
C VAL A 195 -26.86 -18.05 2.74
N TYR A 196 -25.93 -18.58 3.54
CA TYR A 196 -24.72 -17.85 3.94
C TYR A 196 -23.50 -18.29 3.16
N ASN A 197 -22.76 -17.32 2.63
CA ASN A 197 -21.42 -17.53 2.12
C ASN A 197 -20.38 -16.86 3.07
N THR A 198 -19.15 -17.33 2.98
CA THR A 198 -18.02 -16.74 3.70
C THR A 198 -16.95 -16.32 2.71
N VAL A 199 -16.54 -15.08 2.79
CA VAL A 199 -15.36 -14.56 2.06
C VAL A 199 -14.23 -14.39 3.04
N SER A 200 -13.05 -14.89 2.69
CA SER A 200 -11.85 -14.80 3.51
C SER A 200 -10.70 -14.20 2.70
N ASN A 201 -10.10 -13.15 3.20
CA ASN A 201 -8.92 -12.51 2.64
C ASN A 201 -7.69 -12.88 3.49
N PRO A 202 -6.76 -13.72 3.00
CA PRO A 202 -5.63 -14.18 3.80
C PRO A 202 -4.57 -13.09 3.96
N ARG A 203 -3.59 -13.37 4.81
CA ARG A 203 -2.35 -12.60 4.92
C ARG A 203 -1.62 -12.56 3.58
N GLY A 204 -0.91 -11.46 3.29
CA GLY A 204 -0.15 -11.33 2.04
C GLY A 204 -1.00 -11.31 0.77
N SER A 205 -2.23 -10.80 0.87
CA SER A 205 -3.17 -10.62 -0.24
C SER A 205 -3.43 -9.14 -0.49
N LYS A 206 -3.88 -8.79 -1.68
CA LYS A 206 -4.47 -7.45 -1.91
C LYS A 206 -5.75 -7.28 -1.11
N VAL A 207 -6.12 -6.03 -0.83
CA VAL A 207 -7.45 -5.70 -0.30
C VAL A 207 -8.51 -6.22 -1.26
N LEU A 208 -9.54 -6.87 -0.72
CA LEU A 208 -10.67 -7.36 -1.49
C LEU A 208 -11.83 -6.38 -1.38
N GLU A 209 -12.42 -6.02 -2.50
CA GLU A 209 -13.70 -5.32 -2.55
C GLU A 209 -14.81 -6.30 -2.95
N ILE A 210 -15.94 -6.25 -2.21
CA ILE A 210 -17.14 -7.05 -2.49
C ILE A 210 -18.39 -6.17 -2.40
N THR A 211 -19.30 -6.33 -3.36
CA THR A 211 -20.63 -5.72 -3.34
C THR A 211 -21.65 -6.77 -2.95
N LEU A 212 -22.33 -6.56 -1.81
CA LEU A 212 -23.36 -7.45 -1.29
C LEU A 212 -24.68 -7.32 -2.07
N GLY A 213 -25.62 -8.24 -1.83
CA GLY A 213 -26.92 -8.29 -2.53
C GLY A 213 -27.81 -7.04 -2.33
N ASP A 214 -27.59 -6.25 -1.28
CA ASP A 214 -28.26 -4.97 -1.00
C ASP A 214 -27.51 -3.74 -1.55
N LYS A 215 -26.46 -3.96 -2.37
CA LYS A 215 -25.55 -2.95 -2.93
C LYS A 215 -24.62 -2.30 -1.89
N THR A 216 -24.53 -2.82 -0.68
CA THR A 216 -23.51 -2.43 0.29
C THR A 216 -22.15 -2.84 -0.23
N ARG A 217 -21.18 -1.92 -0.23
CA ARG A 217 -19.79 -2.18 -0.59
C ARG A 217 -18.97 -2.44 0.66
N VAL A 218 -18.15 -3.48 0.62
CA VAL A 218 -17.30 -3.89 1.73
C VAL A 218 -15.89 -4.07 1.21
N TRP A 219 -14.92 -3.41 1.81
CA TRP A 219 -13.51 -3.70 1.63
C TRP A 219 -13.04 -4.55 2.79
N LEU A 220 -12.35 -5.62 2.48
CA LEU A 220 -11.86 -6.58 3.46
C LEU A 220 -10.34 -6.53 3.51
N ASN A 221 -9.78 -6.19 4.67
CA ASN A 221 -8.34 -6.12 4.88
C ASN A 221 -7.70 -7.51 4.94
N ASN A 222 -6.39 -7.59 5.05
CA ASN A 222 -5.65 -8.84 5.18
C ASN A 222 -6.01 -9.57 6.49
N GLU A 223 -5.97 -10.91 6.46
CA GLU A 223 -6.32 -11.77 7.61
C GLU A 223 -7.74 -11.50 8.14
N SER A 224 -8.69 -11.25 7.23
CA SER A 224 -10.05 -10.92 7.59
C SER A 224 -11.06 -11.78 6.84
N SER A 225 -12.24 -11.95 7.41
CA SER A 225 -13.34 -12.69 6.79
C SER A 225 -14.69 -12.09 7.14
N ILE A 226 -15.62 -12.18 6.19
CA ILE A 226 -17.04 -11.88 6.43
C ILE A 226 -17.88 -13.10 6.09
N ARG A 227 -18.88 -13.37 6.95
CA ARG A 227 -19.95 -14.34 6.69
C ARG A 227 -21.26 -13.57 6.56
N TYR A 228 -21.93 -13.70 5.44
CA TYR A 228 -23.08 -12.88 5.08
C TYR A 228 -24.10 -13.70 4.29
N PRO A 229 -25.40 -13.36 4.38
CA PRO A 229 -26.42 -14.00 3.56
C PRO A 229 -26.31 -13.49 2.11
N VAL A 230 -26.47 -14.38 1.17
CA VAL A 230 -26.49 -14.07 -0.28
C VAL A 230 -27.59 -13.07 -0.61
N SER A 231 -28.76 -13.21 0.06
CA SER A 231 -29.87 -12.26 0.01
C SER A 231 -30.31 -11.90 1.44
N PHE A 232 -30.53 -10.62 1.70
CA PHE A 232 -31.05 -10.17 2.99
C PHE A 232 -32.58 -10.30 3.04
N VAL A 233 -33.06 -11.36 3.65
CA VAL A 233 -34.47 -11.63 3.85
C VAL A 233 -34.93 -11.05 5.20
N GLY A 234 -36.17 -10.50 5.27
CA GLY A 234 -36.72 -9.93 6.49
C GLY A 234 -36.33 -8.48 6.76
N ASN A 235 -36.37 -8.06 8.03
CA ASN A 235 -36.27 -6.66 8.44
C ASN A 235 -34.84 -6.24 8.87
N ILE A 236 -33.88 -7.15 8.83
CA ILE A 236 -32.49 -6.93 9.29
C ILE A 236 -31.54 -7.46 8.26
N ARG A 237 -30.50 -6.67 7.98
CA ARG A 237 -29.34 -7.04 7.17
C ARG A 237 -28.16 -7.36 8.09
N LYS A 238 -27.94 -8.61 8.43
CA LYS A 238 -26.88 -9.01 9.39
C LYS A 238 -25.74 -9.75 8.71
N ILE A 239 -24.51 -9.35 9.07
CA ILE A 239 -23.27 -10.02 8.69
C ILE A 239 -22.39 -10.26 9.92
N PHE A 240 -21.40 -11.14 9.77
CA PHE A 240 -20.41 -11.45 10.80
C PHE A 240 -19.03 -11.12 10.25
N LEU A 241 -18.22 -10.39 11.02
CA LEU A 241 -16.88 -9.98 10.67
C LEU A 241 -15.87 -10.61 11.63
N THR A 242 -14.74 -11.11 11.07
CA THR A 242 -13.49 -11.39 11.78
C THR A 242 -12.40 -10.58 11.11
N GLY A 243 -11.52 -9.92 11.90
CA GLY A 243 -10.50 -9.02 11.36
C GLY A 243 -11.04 -7.63 11.08
N GLU A 244 -10.66 -7.01 9.96
CA GLU A 244 -10.96 -5.60 9.68
C GLU A 244 -11.64 -5.42 8.33
N ALA A 245 -12.69 -4.60 8.33
CA ALA A 245 -13.41 -4.21 7.13
C ALA A 245 -13.91 -2.77 7.18
N TYR A 246 -13.92 -2.15 6.02
CA TYR A 246 -14.55 -0.87 5.77
C TYR A 246 -15.86 -1.07 5.01
N PHE A 247 -16.88 -0.31 5.38
CA PHE A 247 -18.24 -0.45 4.87
C PHE A 247 -18.75 0.86 4.29
N GLU A 248 -19.34 0.79 3.10
CA GLU A 248 -20.23 1.80 2.53
C GLU A 248 -21.62 1.19 2.43
N VAL A 249 -22.40 1.36 3.47
CA VAL A 249 -23.71 0.70 3.59
C VAL A 249 -24.76 1.43 2.76
N SER A 250 -25.46 0.68 1.93
CA SER A 250 -26.61 1.18 1.15
C SER A 250 -27.71 1.73 2.05
N LYS A 251 -28.21 2.94 1.74
CA LYS A 251 -29.26 3.62 2.54
C LYS A 251 -30.59 2.90 2.40
N GLU A 252 -31.04 2.29 3.48
CA GLU A 252 -32.34 1.62 3.60
C GLU A 252 -32.96 1.83 4.98
N SER A 253 -34.28 1.59 5.09
CA SER A 253 -34.97 1.59 6.39
C SER A 253 -34.64 0.36 7.25
N ARG A 254 -34.20 -0.75 6.62
CA ARG A 254 -33.77 -1.96 7.34
C ARG A 254 -32.38 -1.74 7.92
N LYS A 255 -32.25 -2.12 9.20
CA LYS A 255 -30.95 -2.04 9.89
C LYS A 255 -29.92 -2.94 9.24
N PHE A 256 -28.71 -2.42 9.08
CA PHE A 256 -27.53 -3.22 8.75
C PHE A 256 -26.73 -3.42 10.03
N ILE A 257 -26.40 -4.67 10.34
CA ILE A 257 -25.73 -5.03 11.59
C ILE A 257 -24.46 -5.82 11.26
N VAL A 258 -23.32 -5.34 11.79
CA VAL A 258 -22.05 -6.04 11.79
C VAL A 258 -21.80 -6.59 13.18
N GLU A 259 -21.75 -7.92 13.29
CA GLU A 259 -21.35 -8.62 14.52
C GLU A 259 -19.88 -8.99 14.43
N ALA A 260 -19.07 -8.55 15.38
CA ALA A 260 -17.63 -8.78 15.38
C ALA A 260 -17.11 -8.88 16.83
N ASN A 261 -16.53 -10.01 17.18
CA ASN A 261 -15.88 -10.24 18.49
C ASN A 261 -16.67 -9.69 19.70
N GLY A 262 -17.95 -10.08 19.80
CA GLY A 262 -18.84 -9.66 20.90
C GLY A 262 -19.35 -8.22 20.82
N THR A 263 -19.06 -7.52 19.73
CA THR A 263 -19.51 -6.17 19.44
C THR A 263 -20.54 -6.18 18.33
N SER A 264 -21.63 -5.42 18.48
CA SER A 264 -22.66 -5.21 17.47
C SER A 264 -22.62 -3.75 17.00
N THR A 265 -22.45 -3.54 15.70
CA THR A 265 -22.43 -2.24 15.04
C THR A 265 -23.64 -2.12 14.13
N GLU A 266 -24.60 -1.22 14.46
CA GLU A 266 -25.89 -1.03 13.79
C GLU A 266 -25.94 0.29 13.03
N VAL A 267 -26.35 0.25 11.74
CA VAL A 267 -26.46 1.43 10.86
C VAL A 267 -27.69 1.33 9.93
N LEU A 268 -28.04 2.44 9.25
CA LEU A 268 -29.08 2.49 8.21
C LEU A 268 -28.52 2.84 6.82
N GLY A 269 -27.34 3.48 6.77
CA GLY A 269 -26.70 3.94 5.53
C GLY A 269 -25.54 4.86 5.89
N THR A 270 -24.32 4.33 5.98
CA THR A 270 -23.23 4.91 6.78
C THR A 270 -21.90 4.41 6.20
N HIS A 271 -20.87 5.27 6.29
CA HIS A 271 -19.49 4.91 5.96
C HIS A 271 -18.69 4.77 7.26
N PHE A 272 -18.15 3.59 7.51
CA PHE A 272 -17.40 3.30 8.75
C PHE A 272 -16.42 2.16 8.59
N ASN A 273 -15.42 2.13 9.46
CA ASN A 273 -14.44 1.05 9.59
C ASN A 273 -14.67 0.28 10.88
N VAL A 274 -14.54 -1.04 10.82
CA VAL A 274 -14.52 -1.90 12.01
C VAL A 274 -13.24 -2.71 12.01
N ASN A 275 -12.43 -2.56 13.06
CA ASN A 275 -11.26 -3.41 13.32
C ASN A 275 -11.56 -4.28 14.54
N ALA A 276 -11.63 -5.58 14.31
CA ALA A 276 -11.99 -6.60 15.30
C ALA A 276 -11.05 -7.80 15.25
N TYR A 277 -9.75 -7.58 14.98
CA TYR A 277 -8.74 -8.61 15.11
C TYR A 277 -8.65 -9.08 16.55
N THR A 278 -8.53 -10.40 16.75
CA THR A 278 -8.50 -11.01 18.09
C THR A 278 -7.16 -10.84 18.82
N ASP A 279 -6.12 -10.45 18.11
CA ASP A 279 -4.78 -10.14 18.63
C ASP A 279 -4.55 -8.62 18.82
N GLU A 280 -5.59 -7.79 18.63
CA GLU A 280 -5.61 -6.38 19.04
C GLU A 280 -6.31 -6.20 20.38
N GLU A 281 -5.94 -5.14 21.11
CA GLU A 281 -6.41 -4.89 22.49
C GLU A 281 -7.90 -4.54 22.58
N ALA A 282 -8.48 -4.02 21.50
CA ALA A 282 -9.86 -3.58 21.47
C ALA A 282 -10.49 -3.80 20.08
N VAL A 283 -11.82 -4.00 20.08
CA VAL A 283 -12.61 -3.81 18.87
C VAL A 283 -12.85 -2.32 18.68
N THR A 284 -12.43 -1.77 17.54
CA THR A 284 -12.66 -0.36 17.22
C THR A 284 -13.69 -0.20 16.10
N THR A 285 -14.55 0.80 16.24
CA THR A 285 -15.45 1.24 15.17
C THR A 285 -15.26 2.74 14.95
N THR A 286 -14.78 3.12 13.76
CA THR A 286 -14.52 4.52 13.37
C THR A 286 -15.55 4.97 12.37
N LEU A 287 -16.23 6.08 12.66
CA LEU A 287 -17.29 6.64 11.83
C LEU A 287 -16.79 7.76 10.94
N LEU A 288 -17.01 7.60 9.62
CA LEU A 288 -16.68 8.60 8.61
C LEU A 288 -17.87 9.47 8.24
N GLU A 289 -19.02 8.84 7.91
CA GLU A 289 -20.24 9.53 7.49
C GLU A 289 -21.48 8.84 8.04
N GLY A 290 -22.48 9.62 8.45
CA GLY A 290 -23.78 9.11 8.92
C GLY A 290 -23.85 8.99 10.43
N SER A 291 -24.40 7.89 10.94
CA SER A 291 -24.55 7.60 12.38
C SER A 291 -24.42 6.10 12.61
N VAL A 292 -23.70 5.73 13.64
CA VAL A 292 -23.46 4.33 14.02
C VAL A 292 -23.85 4.13 15.48
N ARG A 293 -24.65 3.10 15.75
CA ARG A 293 -24.85 2.59 17.10
C ARG A 293 -23.93 1.41 17.33
N VAL A 294 -23.04 1.53 18.33
CA VAL A 294 -22.17 0.45 18.76
C VAL A 294 -22.60 -0.07 20.10
N GLN A 295 -22.69 -1.39 20.23
CA GLN A 295 -23.05 -2.08 21.46
C GLN A 295 -22.02 -3.17 21.77
N GLY A 296 -21.54 -3.21 23.01
CA GLY A 296 -20.64 -4.23 23.54
C GLY A 296 -20.28 -3.94 24.98
N ALA A 297 -19.69 -4.91 25.69
CA ALA A 297 -19.34 -4.79 27.11
C ALA A 297 -20.52 -4.28 27.99
N ASN A 298 -21.74 -4.72 27.69
CA ASN A 298 -23.00 -4.29 28.34
C ASN A 298 -23.28 -2.77 28.28
N LYS A 299 -22.68 -2.07 27.32
CA LYS A 299 -22.89 -0.64 27.07
C LYS A 299 -23.23 -0.40 25.62
N GLN A 300 -23.76 0.77 25.32
CA GLN A 300 -23.98 1.22 23.95
C GLN A 300 -23.66 2.71 23.81
N VAL A 301 -23.28 3.10 22.59
CA VAL A 301 -23.02 4.49 22.21
C VAL A 301 -23.52 4.74 20.80
N ILE A 302 -23.87 5.99 20.49
CA ILE A 302 -24.10 6.46 19.13
C ILE A 302 -22.95 7.38 18.76
N LEU A 303 -22.21 7.01 17.70
CA LEU A 303 -21.10 7.78 17.18
C LEU A 303 -21.59 8.84 16.19
N GLN A 304 -20.88 9.96 16.18
CA GLN A 304 -20.93 11.01 15.17
C GLN A 304 -19.70 10.92 14.25
N PRO A 305 -19.74 11.48 13.02
CA PRO A 305 -18.58 11.53 12.14
C PRO A 305 -17.34 12.09 12.83
N GLY A 306 -16.19 11.44 12.62
CA GLY A 306 -14.93 11.76 13.30
C GLY A 306 -14.75 11.08 14.66
N GLN A 307 -15.75 10.35 15.17
CA GLN A 307 -15.62 9.61 16.41
C GLN A 307 -15.28 8.13 16.18
N GLN A 308 -14.60 7.55 17.17
CA GLN A 308 -14.30 6.12 17.26
C GLN A 308 -14.76 5.57 18.62
N SER A 309 -15.36 4.39 18.61
CA SER A 309 -15.53 3.60 19.82
C SER A 309 -14.44 2.55 19.94
N GLU A 310 -14.02 2.28 21.17
CA GLU A 310 -13.13 1.18 21.55
C GLU A 310 -13.83 0.32 22.59
N ILE A 311 -13.93 -0.97 22.30
CA ILE A 311 -14.49 -1.96 23.21
C ILE A 311 -13.39 -2.98 23.52
N SER A 312 -13.05 -3.05 24.81
CA SER A 312 -12.06 -3.97 25.35
C SER A 312 -12.58 -4.58 26.67
N ASP A 313 -11.78 -5.38 27.35
CA ASP A 313 -12.06 -5.88 28.68
C ASP A 313 -12.28 -4.75 29.72
N ASN A 314 -11.71 -3.58 29.47
CA ASN A 314 -11.90 -2.38 30.29
C ASN A 314 -13.24 -1.64 30.05
N GLY A 315 -14.05 -2.14 29.10
CA GLY A 315 -15.36 -1.59 28.75
C GLY A 315 -15.36 -0.81 27.46
N LEU A 316 -16.34 0.08 27.30
CA LEU A 316 -16.53 0.93 26.13
C LEU A 316 -16.01 2.34 26.39
N ARG A 317 -15.14 2.84 25.50
CA ARG A 317 -14.61 4.21 25.45
C ARG A 317 -14.95 4.85 24.09
N VAL A 318 -15.11 6.18 24.07
CA VAL A 318 -15.29 6.96 22.85
C VAL A 318 -14.11 7.94 22.70
N ILE A 319 -13.53 7.97 21.52
CA ILE A 319 -12.54 8.97 21.09
C ILE A 319 -13.28 9.96 20.20
N ASN A 320 -13.33 11.23 20.62
CA ASN A 320 -14.11 12.28 19.94
C ASN A 320 -13.44 12.87 18.71
N ASP A 321 -12.12 12.80 18.64
CA ASP A 321 -11.30 13.32 17.53
C ASP A 321 -10.37 12.18 17.08
N ALA A 322 -10.97 11.19 16.42
CA ALA A 322 -10.26 10.02 15.94
C ALA A 322 -9.53 10.33 14.64
N ASP A 323 -8.34 9.75 14.46
CA ASP A 323 -7.62 9.80 13.18
C ASP A 323 -8.33 8.92 12.14
N VAL A 324 -9.34 9.52 11.50
CA VAL A 324 -10.17 8.83 10.50
C VAL A 324 -9.34 8.45 9.26
N GLU A 325 -8.34 9.28 8.90
CA GLU A 325 -7.45 8.99 7.78
C GLU A 325 -6.64 7.73 8.06
N ALA A 326 -6.06 7.61 9.25
CA ALA A 326 -5.32 6.42 9.65
C ALA A 326 -6.20 5.17 9.67
N ALA A 327 -7.44 5.27 10.18
CA ALA A 327 -8.37 4.16 10.27
C ALA A 327 -8.72 3.54 8.90
N VAL A 328 -8.67 4.30 7.81
CA VAL A 328 -9.01 3.81 6.46
C VAL A 328 -7.82 3.86 5.48
N ALA A 329 -6.62 4.19 5.95
CA ALA A 329 -5.42 4.30 5.13
C ALA A 329 -5.15 3.01 4.36
N TRP A 330 -5.35 1.85 5.01
CA TRP A 330 -5.14 0.53 4.43
C TRP A 330 -5.96 0.29 3.15
N LYS A 331 -7.19 0.79 3.09
CA LYS A 331 -8.06 0.73 1.91
C LYS A 331 -7.53 1.63 0.78
N ASN A 332 -6.92 2.76 1.13
CA ASN A 332 -6.40 3.77 0.21
C ASN A 332 -4.95 3.53 -0.23
N GLY A 333 -4.41 2.33 -0.01
CA GLY A 333 -3.06 1.95 -0.43
C GLY A 333 -1.94 2.55 0.43
N LEU A 334 -2.27 2.96 1.66
CA LEU A 334 -1.34 3.53 2.63
C LEU A 334 -1.34 2.71 3.92
N VAL A 335 -0.27 2.86 4.69
CA VAL A 335 -0.21 2.51 6.11
C VAL A 335 0.11 3.79 6.85
N ILE A 336 -0.75 4.19 7.78
CA ILE A 336 -0.54 5.38 8.63
C ILE A 336 -0.47 4.91 10.07
N PHE A 337 0.64 5.22 10.73
CA PHE A 337 0.84 5.03 12.16
C PHE A 337 0.84 6.40 12.82
N SER A 338 -0.05 6.61 13.77
CA SER A 338 -0.25 7.89 14.47
C SER A 338 -0.22 7.62 15.99
N GLY A 339 0.99 7.58 16.56
CA GLY A 339 1.17 7.25 17.99
C GLY A 339 0.81 5.80 18.31
N VAL A 340 1.24 4.86 17.46
CA VAL A 340 0.93 3.45 17.58
C VAL A 340 2.15 2.70 18.13
N ASP A 341 1.93 1.81 19.09
CA ASP A 341 3.00 0.98 19.64
C ASP A 341 3.61 0.03 18.58
N MET A 342 4.89 -0.28 18.75
CA MET A 342 5.66 -1.04 17.77
C MET A 342 5.12 -2.46 17.52
N LYS A 343 4.55 -3.12 18.52
CA LYS A 343 4.00 -4.47 18.33
C LYS A 343 2.79 -4.45 17.42
N THR A 344 1.90 -3.48 17.61
CA THR A 344 0.75 -3.24 16.74
C THR A 344 1.18 -2.88 15.31
N VAL A 345 2.19 -2.00 15.17
CA VAL A 345 2.80 -1.67 13.86
C VAL A 345 3.27 -2.93 13.14
N LEU A 346 4.06 -3.77 13.83
CA LEU A 346 4.61 -4.99 13.23
C LEU A 346 3.53 -6.04 12.92
N ARG A 347 2.47 -6.15 13.74
CA ARG A 347 1.32 -7.01 13.40
C ARG A 347 0.65 -6.57 12.10
N GLN A 348 0.39 -5.27 11.90
CA GLN A 348 -0.21 -4.74 10.67
C GLN A 348 0.68 -4.98 9.44
N ILE A 349 1.99 -4.73 9.56
CA ILE A 349 2.97 -5.03 8.52
C ILE A 349 2.98 -6.54 8.22
N GLY A 350 3.00 -7.38 9.25
CA GLY A 350 2.98 -8.84 9.12
C GLY A 350 1.76 -9.36 8.39
N ARG A 351 0.56 -8.82 8.68
CA ARG A 351 -0.66 -9.16 7.94
C ARG A 351 -0.56 -8.80 6.47
N TYR A 352 -0.03 -7.61 6.16
CA TYR A 352 0.05 -7.12 4.80
C TYR A 352 1.06 -7.90 3.96
N TYR A 353 2.30 -8.08 4.45
CA TYR A 353 3.35 -8.80 3.69
C TYR A 353 3.26 -10.31 3.83
N GLY A 354 2.44 -10.85 4.74
CA GLY A 354 2.32 -12.28 4.99
C GLY A 354 3.49 -12.87 5.77
N VAL A 355 4.17 -12.06 6.60
CA VAL A 355 5.32 -12.48 7.42
C VAL A 355 5.00 -12.47 8.91
N ASN A 356 5.79 -13.21 9.69
CA ASN A 356 5.69 -13.28 11.14
C ASN A 356 6.89 -12.58 11.78
N PHE A 357 6.65 -11.78 12.82
CA PHE A 357 7.70 -11.11 13.58
C PHE A 357 8.04 -11.90 14.83
N GLU A 358 9.33 -12.21 15.01
CA GLU A 358 9.87 -12.86 16.20
C GLU A 358 10.79 -11.89 16.95
N PHE A 359 10.49 -11.65 18.22
CA PHE A 359 11.23 -10.68 19.04
C PHE A 359 12.33 -11.38 19.83
N LYS A 360 13.57 -10.90 19.71
CA LYS A 360 14.69 -11.29 20.55
C LYS A 360 14.90 -10.25 21.65
N GLY A 361 14.35 -10.50 22.80
CA GLY A 361 14.39 -9.62 23.97
C GLY A 361 13.19 -8.65 24.03
N ASP A 362 13.23 -7.78 25.03
CA ASP A 362 12.21 -6.76 25.23
C ASP A 362 12.48 -5.57 24.28
N ILE A 363 11.43 -5.12 23.62
CA ILE A 363 11.49 -3.95 22.75
C ILE A 363 10.87 -2.77 23.48
N ASN A 364 11.66 -1.73 23.67
CA ASN A 364 11.23 -0.48 24.28
C ASN A 364 11.58 0.69 23.36
N VAL A 365 10.68 0.98 22.44
CA VAL A 365 10.80 2.10 21.49
C VAL A 365 9.58 3.00 21.60
N PRO A 366 9.71 4.31 21.28
CA PRO A 366 8.58 5.23 21.24
C PRO A 366 7.53 4.79 20.24
N ASP A 367 6.30 5.26 20.45
CA ASP A 367 5.21 5.10 19.49
C ASP A 367 5.60 5.66 18.12
N LEU A 368 5.19 4.97 17.07
CA LEU A 368 5.56 5.32 15.70
C LEU A 368 4.56 6.31 15.10
N TYR A 369 5.12 7.32 14.42
CA TYR A 369 4.39 8.25 13.54
C TYR A 369 4.98 8.13 12.14
N SER A 370 4.23 7.57 11.20
CA SER A 370 4.70 7.35 9.84
C SER A 370 3.54 7.19 8.85
N LYS A 371 3.80 7.58 7.59
CA LYS A 371 2.89 7.36 6.46
C LYS A 371 3.68 6.66 5.36
N ILE A 372 3.34 5.42 5.06
CA ILE A 372 4.08 4.54 4.15
C ILE A 372 3.16 4.06 3.04
N PRO A 373 3.53 4.19 1.75
CA PRO A 373 2.80 3.59 0.65
C PRO A 373 2.84 2.05 0.74
N ARG A 374 1.72 1.39 0.47
CA ARG A 374 1.65 -0.09 0.38
C ARG A 374 2.30 -0.67 -0.87
N THR A 375 2.91 0.16 -1.72
CA THR A 375 3.58 -0.26 -2.96
C THR A 375 5.06 -0.59 -2.78
N VAL A 376 5.64 -0.25 -1.64
CA VAL A 376 7.06 -0.50 -1.34
C VAL A 376 7.28 -1.94 -0.84
N SER A 377 8.52 -2.41 -0.89
CA SER A 377 8.89 -3.74 -0.38
C SER A 377 8.99 -3.76 1.15
N LEU A 378 8.96 -4.95 1.75
CA LEU A 378 9.10 -5.11 3.20
C LEU A 378 10.42 -4.54 3.71
N SER A 379 11.53 -4.78 3.00
CA SER A 379 12.86 -4.27 3.39
C SER A 379 12.89 -2.74 3.45
N GLU A 380 12.21 -2.05 2.53
CA GLU A 380 12.12 -0.58 2.53
C GLU A 380 11.31 -0.06 3.73
N VAL A 381 10.20 -0.74 4.07
CA VAL A 381 9.41 -0.40 5.27
C VAL A 381 10.24 -0.61 6.54
N LEU A 382 10.87 -1.76 6.68
CA LEU A 382 11.69 -2.09 7.85
C LEU A 382 12.87 -1.13 7.99
N LYS A 383 13.50 -0.76 6.86
CA LYS A 383 14.58 0.23 6.84
C LYS A 383 14.12 1.60 7.33
N ALA A 384 12.93 2.03 6.94
CA ALA A 384 12.36 3.28 7.43
C ALA A 384 12.11 3.25 8.96
N ILE A 385 11.69 2.10 9.49
CA ILE A 385 11.53 1.91 10.95
C ILE A 385 12.91 1.92 11.65
N GLU A 386 13.92 1.21 11.12
CA GLU A 386 15.28 1.20 11.67
C GLU A 386 15.89 2.59 11.81
N ILE A 387 15.67 3.47 10.82
CA ILE A 387 16.18 4.86 10.82
C ILE A 387 15.60 5.66 11.99
N ASN A 388 14.33 5.42 12.33
CA ASN A 388 13.60 6.15 13.36
C ASN A 388 13.65 5.49 14.74
N THR A 389 14.17 4.26 14.82
CA THR A 389 14.27 3.49 16.05
C THR A 389 15.69 2.90 16.16
N LYS A 390 15.95 2.19 17.22
CA LYS A 390 17.22 1.43 17.36
C LYS A 390 17.03 -0.05 17.01
N LEU A 391 15.90 -0.39 16.41
CA LEU A 391 15.60 -1.76 16.04
C LEU A 391 16.44 -2.20 14.85
N LYS A 392 16.70 -3.50 14.79
CA LYS A 392 17.30 -4.22 13.67
C LYS A 392 16.36 -5.32 13.22
N PHE A 393 16.24 -5.48 11.90
CA PHE A 393 15.38 -6.49 11.30
C PHE A 393 16.19 -7.42 10.40
N THR A 394 15.98 -8.74 10.57
CA THR A 394 16.55 -9.75 9.69
C THR A 394 15.41 -10.57 9.07
N ILE A 395 15.30 -10.53 7.74
CA ILE A 395 14.26 -11.26 6.98
C ILE A 395 14.78 -12.68 6.71
N GLU A 396 14.04 -13.69 7.18
CA GLU A 396 14.34 -15.11 6.98
C GLU A 396 13.11 -15.83 6.40
N GLY A 397 12.89 -15.71 5.09
CA GLY A 397 11.71 -16.27 4.41
C GLY A 397 10.42 -15.59 4.86
N ASP A 398 9.56 -16.32 5.55
CA ASP A 398 8.28 -15.81 6.10
C ASP A 398 8.39 -15.28 7.55
N ARG A 399 9.62 -15.26 8.10
CA ARG A 399 9.90 -14.73 9.45
C ARG A 399 10.77 -13.48 9.38
N VAL A 400 10.53 -12.57 10.28
CA VAL A 400 11.36 -11.38 10.50
C VAL A 400 11.79 -11.35 11.94
N ILE A 401 13.07 -11.44 12.18
CA ILE A 401 13.67 -11.35 13.51
C ILE A 401 13.84 -9.88 13.87
N VAL A 402 13.41 -9.49 15.07
CA VAL A 402 13.47 -8.13 15.60
C VAL A 402 14.38 -8.10 16.81
N GLU A 403 15.40 -7.26 16.77
CA GLU A 403 16.39 -7.05 17.84
C GLU A 403 16.51 -5.55 18.14
N GLN A 404 16.78 -5.17 19.41
CA GLN A 404 17.03 -3.79 19.82
C GLN A 404 18.48 -3.58 20.19
#